data_135562d5eb57d33275fbe1fb5d88b4b8
#
_entry.id   135562d5eb57d33275fbe1fb5d88b4b8
#
_cell.length_a   1.000
_cell.length_b   1.000
_cell.length_c   1.000
_cell.angle_alpha   90.00
_cell.angle_beta   90.00
_cell.angle_gamma   90.00
#
_symmetry.space_group_name_H-M   'P 1'
#
loop_
_entity.id
_entity.type
_entity.pdbx_description
1 polymer ?
#
loop_
_entity_poly.entity_id
_entity_poly.type
_entity_poly.pdbx_seq_one_letter_code
_entity_poly.pdbx_strand_id
1 'polypeptide(L)'
;SENFLILNSDQAHLSALEAGRVPKAWKPKGATTSEEVTLLAPLEIVSARGRAKKVFDFEYVWEVYKPAHQRKWGYYTLPILYGDDLVARLDPKLDRTTNTLHILGFWLEDDAPKDAAFADALANGLQRFANMIGAAKIDLGAMKPMKLRSYLKEKIKL
;
A
#
# COMPACT_ATOMS: atom_id res chain seq x y z
N SER A 1 -13.84 14.78 -20.82
CA SER A 1 -12.77 15.49 -20.08
C SER A 1 -13.24 15.71 -18.66
N GLU A 2 -12.44 15.34 -17.70
CA GLU A 2 -12.70 15.65 -16.28
C GLU A 2 -12.17 17.06 -15.99
N ASN A 3 -12.97 17.87 -15.29
CA ASN A 3 -12.56 19.19 -14.84
C ASN A 3 -12.01 19.08 -13.41
N PHE A 4 -10.83 19.59 -13.18
CA PHE A 4 -10.23 19.70 -11.85
C PHE A 4 -10.25 21.16 -11.40
N LEU A 5 -10.53 21.39 -10.12
CA LEU A 5 -10.46 22.70 -9.50
C LEU A 5 -9.12 22.82 -8.77
N ILE A 6 -8.44 23.94 -8.96
CA ILE A 6 -7.22 24.29 -8.24
C ILE A 6 -7.40 25.62 -7.51
N LEU A 7 -6.61 25.84 -6.48
CA LEU A 7 -6.55 27.16 -5.83
C LEU A 7 -5.80 28.14 -6.73
N ASN A 8 -6.21 29.41 -6.75
CA ASN A 8 -5.50 30.45 -7.50
C ASN A 8 -4.02 30.58 -7.11
N SER A 9 -3.70 30.31 -5.83
CA SER A 9 -2.33 30.28 -5.31
C SER A 9 -1.45 29.21 -5.99
N ASP A 10 -2.06 28.14 -6.53
CA ASP A 10 -1.34 26.98 -7.07
C ASP A 10 -1.18 27.06 -8.60
N GLN A 11 -1.75 28.08 -9.24
CA GLN A 11 -1.71 28.25 -10.69
C GLN A 11 -0.28 28.31 -11.25
N ALA A 12 0.62 28.99 -10.55
CA ALA A 12 2.03 29.06 -10.94
C ALA A 12 2.73 27.68 -10.88
N HIS A 13 2.35 26.83 -9.90
CA HIS A 13 2.83 25.48 -9.78
C HIS A 13 2.29 24.59 -10.89
N LEU A 14 0.98 24.70 -11.22
CA LEU A 14 0.38 23.97 -12.33
C LEU A 14 1.07 24.32 -13.65
N SER A 15 1.25 25.61 -13.96
CA SER A 15 1.94 26.02 -15.17
C SER A 15 3.39 25.53 -15.25
N ALA A 16 4.07 25.42 -14.10
CA ALA A 16 5.40 24.82 -14.06
C ALA A 16 5.38 23.33 -14.41
N LEU A 17 4.40 22.57 -13.86
CA LEU A 17 4.23 21.15 -14.16
C LEU A 17 3.86 20.90 -15.61
N GLU A 18 2.93 21.68 -16.18
CA GLU A 18 2.56 21.62 -17.59
C GLU A 18 3.79 21.87 -18.53
N ALA A 19 4.72 22.70 -18.07
CA ALA A 19 6.00 22.92 -18.74
C ALA A 19 7.10 21.86 -18.41
N GLY A 20 6.74 20.73 -17.77
CA GLY A 20 7.65 19.65 -17.40
C GLY A 20 8.61 20.00 -16.23
N ARG A 21 8.31 21.06 -15.47
CA ARG A 21 9.15 21.49 -14.32
C ARG A 21 8.49 21.18 -13.00
N VAL A 22 9.15 20.37 -12.17
CA VAL A 22 8.68 20.10 -10.79
C VAL A 22 9.05 21.28 -9.89
N PRO A 23 8.07 21.90 -9.19
CA PRO A 23 8.35 22.96 -8.22
C PRO A 23 9.38 22.52 -7.17
N LYS A 24 10.33 23.39 -6.83
CA LYS A 24 11.42 23.07 -5.89
C LYS A 24 10.89 22.59 -4.53
N ALA A 25 9.76 23.15 -4.08
CA ALA A 25 9.12 22.79 -2.80
C ALA A 25 8.55 21.36 -2.79
N TRP A 26 8.30 20.75 -3.96
CA TRP A 26 7.75 19.40 -4.10
C TRP A 26 8.84 18.33 -4.34
N LYS A 27 10.08 18.75 -4.47
CA LYS A 27 11.20 17.80 -4.56
C LYS A 27 11.44 17.19 -3.17
N PRO A 28 11.71 15.88 -3.09
CA PRO A 28 12.05 15.25 -1.83
C PRO A 28 13.20 15.97 -1.13
N LYS A 29 13.08 16.17 0.17
CA LYS A 29 14.14 16.75 1.00
C LYS A 29 14.78 15.62 1.82
N GLY A 30 16.00 15.26 1.51
CA GLY A 30 16.73 14.22 2.22
C GLY A 30 16.46 12.81 1.69
N ALA A 31 16.28 11.84 2.60
CA ALA A 31 16.06 10.45 2.25
C ALA A 31 14.76 10.27 1.45
N THR A 32 14.82 9.43 0.43
CA THR A 32 13.66 9.05 -0.37
C THR A 32 12.98 7.82 0.22
N THR A 33 11.66 7.70 0.03
CA THR A 33 10.86 6.50 0.35
C THR A 33 10.63 5.62 -0.89
N SER A 34 11.34 5.88 -1.99
CA SER A 34 11.15 5.18 -3.27
C SER A 34 11.33 3.66 -3.19
N GLU A 35 12.09 3.18 -2.21
CA GLU A 35 12.32 1.76 -1.95
C GLU A 35 11.62 1.27 -0.66
N GLU A 36 10.63 2.00 -0.18
CA GLU A 36 9.87 1.63 1.01
C GLU A 36 8.48 1.13 0.66
N VAL A 37 8.02 0.13 1.42
CA VAL A 37 6.62 -0.32 1.40
C VAL A 37 5.84 0.38 2.52
N THR A 38 4.72 0.98 2.16
CA THR A 38 3.76 1.57 3.11
C THR A 38 2.38 0.93 2.94
N LEU A 39 1.77 0.48 4.05
CA LEU A 39 0.40 0.00 4.06
C LEU A 39 -0.54 1.17 4.30
N LEU A 40 -1.44 1.44 3.35
CA LEU A 40 -2.35 2.58 3.42
C LEU A 40 -3.66 2.17 4.12
N ALA A 41 -4.17 3.03 4.99
CA ALA A 41 -5.49 2.81 5.59
C ALA A 41 -6.60 2.93 4.52
N PRO A 42 -7.76 2.24 4.69
CA PRO A 42 -8.83 2.26 3.68
C PRO A 42 -9.41 3.64 3.38
N LEU A 43 -9.32 4.56 4.34
CA LEU A 43 -9.78 5.96 4.20
C LEU A 43 -8.63 6.96 4.06
N GLU A 44 -7.44 6.47 3.78
CA GLU A 44 -6.29 7.33 3.49
C GLU A 44 -6.58 8.17 2.25
N ILE A 45 -6.12 9.45 2.27
CA ILE A 45 -6.49 10.45 1.25
C ILE A 45 -6.04 10.05 -0.17
N VAL A 46 -4.94 9.33 -0.29
CA VAL A 46 -4.36 8.89 -1.58
C VAL A 46 -5.21 7.79 -2.21
N SER A 47 -5.76 6.87 -1.42
CA SER A 47 -6.52 5.71 -1.91
C SER A 47 -8.05 5.90 -1.88
N ALA A 48 -8.56 6.84 -1.06
CA ALA A 48 -9.99 6.99 -0.84
C ALA A 48 -10.75 7.60 -2.04
N ARG A 49 -12.06 7.28 -2.11
CA ARG A 49 -13.03 7.94 -3.02
C ARG A 49 -12.63 7.90 -4.49
N GLY A 50 -12.08 6.78 -4.95
CA GLY A 50 -11.72 6.58 -6.36
C GLY A 50 -10.40 7.24 -6.78
N ARG A 51 -9.66 7.89 -5.86
CA ARG A 51 -8.35 8.46 -6.18
C ARG A 51 -7.33 7.39 -6.57
N ALA A 52 -7.35 6.23 -5.92
CA ALA A 52 -6.48 5.11 -6.27
C ALA A 52 -6.59 4.77 -7.77
N LYS A 53 -7.82 4.72 -8.32
CA LYS A 53 -8.03 4.47 -9.75
C LYS A 53 -7.53 5.61 -10.63
N LYS A 54 -7.78 6.85 -10.22
CA LYS A 54 -7.41 8.04 -11.03
C LYS A 54 -5.92 8.32 -11.07
N VAL A 55 -5.22 8.09 -9.96
CA VAL A 55 -3.80 8.47 -9.80
C VAL A 55 -2.87 7.30 -10.12
N PHE A 56 -3.26 6.06 -9.76
CA PHE A 56 -2.41 4.88 -9.83
C PHE A 56 -2.97 3.78 -10.75
N ASP A 57 -4.08 4.01 -11.43
CA ASP A 57 -4.86 2.99 -12.16
C ASP A 57 -5.22 1.75 -11.30
N PHE A 58 -5.26 1.92 -10.00
CA PHE A 58 -5.47 0.86 -9.01
C PHE A 58 -6.95 0.78 -8.61
N GLU A 59 -7.63 -0.32 -8.94
CA GLU A 59 -9.02 -0.54 -8.56
C GLU A 59 -9.12 -0.85 -7.06
N TYR A 60 -9.66 0.09 -6.29
CA TYR A 60 -9.80 -0.07 -4.85
C TYR A 60 -11.18 0.30 -4.34
N VAL A 61 -11.80 -0.61 -3.59
CA VAL A 61 -13.05 -0.41 -2.87
C VAL A 61 -12.88 -0.96 -1.46
N TRP A 62 -13.18 -0.15 -0.47
CA TRP A 62 -13.24 -0.64 0.91
C TRP A 62 -14.52 -1.43 1.13
N GLU A 63 -14.39 -2.74 1.37
CA GLU A 63 -15.49 -3.69 1.34
C GLU A 63 -16.12 -3.96 2.73
N VAL A 64 -15.82 -3.16 3.74
CA VAL A 64 -16.30 -3.34 5.12
C VAL A 64 -17.84 -3.40 5.21
N TYR A 65 -18.54 -2.66 4.37
CA TYR A 65 -20.01 -2.63 4.32
C TYR A 65 -20.64 -3.73 3.47
N LYS A 66 -19.84 -4.49 2.72
CA LYS A 66 -20.34 -5.61 1.93
C LYS A 66 -20.51 -6.85 2.80
N PRO A 67 -21.59 -7.65 2.59
CA PRO A 67 -21.69 -9.00 3.16
C PRO A 67 -20.46 -9.85 2.80
N ALA A 68 -20.05 -10.76 3.68
CA ALA A 68 -18.81 -11.53 3.50
C ALA A 68 -18.71 -12.25 2.13
N HIS A 69 -19.83 -12.84 1.67
CA HIS A 69 -19.89 -13.56 0.39
C HIS A 69 -19.79 -12.66 -0.86
N GLN A 70 -19.89 -11.33 -0.71
CA GLN A 70 -19.76 -10.36 -1.80
C GLN A 70 -18.41 -9.65 -1.81
N ARG A 71 -17.55 -9.92 -0.84
CA ARG A 71 -16.22 -9.32 -0.77
C ARG A 71 -15.28 -10.02 -1.74
N LYS A 72 -14.62 -9.23 -2.59
CA LYS A 72 -13.61 -9.70 -3.52
C LYS A 72 -12.26 -9.87 -2.83
N TRP A 73 -11.93 -8.93 -1.94
CA TRP A 73 -10.60 -8.82 -1.34
C TRP A 73 -10.57 -9.12 0.16
N GLY A 74 -11.59 -8.75 0.91
CA GLY A 74 -11.63 -8.99 2.35
C GLY A 74 -12.32 -7.90 3.15
N TYR A 75 -12.26 -8.04 4.46
CA TYR A 75 -12.96 -7.11 5.35
C TYR A 75 -12.23 -5.77 5.50
N TYR A 76 -10.90 -5.81 5.69
CA TYR A 76 -10.11 -4.62 5.99
C TYR A 76 -8.86 -4.54 5.10
N THR A 77 -9.09 -4.65 3.80
CA THR A 77 -8.02 -4.69 2.82
C THR A 77 -7.27 -3.35 2.76
N LEU A 78 -5.96 -3.42 2.90
CA LEU A 78 -5.03 -2.29 2.84
C LEU A 78 -4.31 -2.28 1.49
N PRO A 79 -4.34 -1.18 0.72
CA PRO A 79 -3.42 -0.99 -0.40
C PRO A 79 -1.97 -0.92 0.08
N ILE A 80 -1.07 -1.45 -0.73
CA ILE A 80 0.37 -1.41 -0.50
C ILE A 80 1.00 -0.47 -1.51
N LEU A 81 1.55 0.63 -1.00
CA LEU A 81 2.37 1.57 -1.74
C LEU A 81 3.82 1.12 -1.68
N TYR A 82 4.49 1.04 -2.83
CA TYR A 82 5.93 0.86 -2.95
C TYR A 82 6.50 1.96 -3.83
N GLY A 83 7.33 2.79 -3.22
CA GLY A 83 7.73 4.03 -3.88
C GLY A 83 6.53 4.95 -4.10
N ASP A 84 6.18 5.19 -5.33
CA ASP A 84 5.06 6.00 -5.80
C ASP A 84 3.96 5.22 -6.52
N ASP A 85 4.00 3.86 -6.47
CA ASP A 85 3.01 2.98 -7.10
C ASP A 85 2.24 2.11 -6.10
N LEU A 86 0.94 1.89 -6.36
CA LEU A 86 0.12 0.93 -5.61
C LEU A 86 0.27 -0.46 -6.25
N VAL A 87 1.13 -1.30 -5.65
CA VAL A 87 1.59 -2.56 -6.25
C VAL A 87 0.88 -3.82 -5.75
N ALA A 88 0.13 -3.71 -4.65
CA ALA A 88 -0.53 -4.87 -4.04
C ALA A 88 -1.63 -4.45 -3.08
N ARG A 89 -2.31 -5.46 -2.54
CA ARG A 89 -3.26 -5.33 -1.43
C ARG A 89 -3.17 -6.48 -0.46
N LEU A 90 -3.51 -6.21 0.79
CA LEU A 90 -3.36 -7.11 1.92
C LEU A 90 -4.61 -7.05 2.79
N ASP A 91 -5.17 -8.20 3.22
CA ASP A 91 -6.22 -8.27 4.24
C ASP A 91 -5.64 -8.79 5.56
N PRO A 92 -5.28 -7.90 6.52
CA PRO A 92 -4.69 -8.29 7.79
C PRO A 92 -5.74 -8.44 8.88
N LYS A 93 -5.51 -9.34 9.83
CA LYS A 93 -6.31 -9.50 11.04
C LYS A 93 -5.43 -9.75 12.24
N LEU A 94 -5.49 -8.88 13.25
CA LEU A 94 -4.82 -9.12 14.52
C LEU A 94 -5.68 -10.00 15.42
N ASP A 95 -5.17 -11.17 15.78
CA ASP A 95 -5.69 -11.95 16.90
C ASP A 95 -5.05 -11.42 18.21
N ARG A 96 -5.84 -10.72 18.99
CA ARG A 96 -5.38 -10.10 20.25
C ARG A 96 -5.12 -11.13 21.36
N THR A 97 -5.67 -12.35 21.26
CA THR A 97 -5.48 -13.41 22.24
C THR A 97 -4.07 -14.00 22.13
N THR A 98 -3.61 -14.18 20.88
CA THR A 98 -2.29 -14.76 20.59
C THR A 98 -1.27 -13.72 20.17
N ASN A 99 -1.66 -12.45 20.08
CA ASN A 99 -0.86 -11.35 19.49
C ASN A 99 -0.29 -11.71 18.11
N THR A 100 -1.08 -12.43 17.29
CA THR A 100 -0.65 -12.86 15.98
C THR A 100 -1.35 -12.03 14.89
N LEU A 101 -0.57 -11.42 14.02
CA LEU A 101 -1.07 -10.78 12.79
C LEU A 101 -1.25 -11.85 11.72
N HIS A 102 -2.49 -12.22 11.42
CA HIS A 102 -2.81 -13.11 10.31
C HIS A 102 -2.96 -12.32 9.02
N ILE A 103 -2.26 -12.73 7.97
CA ILE A 103 -2.49 -12.25 6.62
C ILE A 103 -3.53 -13.17 5.97
N LEU A 104 -4.79 -12.74 5.94
CA LEU A 104 -5.91 -13.52 5.43
C LEU A 104 -5.93 -13.57 3.89
N GLY A 105 -5.37 -12.52 3.25
CA GLY A 105 -5.25 -12.43 1.80
C GLY A 105 -4.13 -11.48 1.39
N PHE A 106 -3.51 -11.76 0.26
CA PHE A 106 -2.48 -10.92 -0.35
C PHE A 106 -2.55 -11.08 -1.87
N TRP A 107 -2.63 -9.96 -2.57
CA TRP A 107 -2.78 -9.92 -4.03
C TRP A 107 -1.82 -8.88 -4.60
N LEU A 108 -0.92 -9.33 -5.45
CA LEU A 108 -0.06 -8.47 -6.26
C LEU A 108 -0.83 -7.98 -7.48
N GLU A 109 -0.58 -6.75 -7.90
CA GLU A 109 -0.99 -6.29 -9.22
C GLU A 109 -0.09 -6.96 -10.30
N ASP A 110 -0.56 -6.98 -11.54
CA ASP A 110 0.12 -7.72 -12.62
C ASP A 110 1.53 -7.16 -12.93
N ASP A 111 1.67 -5.85 -12.80
CA ASP A 111 2.89 -5.06 -13.02
C ASP A 111 3.74 -4.87 -11.75
N ALA A 112 3.32 -5.44 -10.62
CA ALA A 112 4.07 -5.34 -9.37
C ALA A 112 5.50 -5.87 -9.52
N PRO A 113 6.51 -5.20 -8.93
CA PRO A 113 7.89 -5.68 -8.90
C PRO A 113 7.98 -7.08 -8.29
N LYS A 114 8.88 -7.91 -8.85
CA LYS A 114 9.09 -9.31 -8.42
C LYS A 114 10.54 -9.58 -8.02
N ASP A 115 11.31 -8.52 -7.82
CA ASP A 115 12.72 -8.57 -7.46
C ASP A 115 12.96 -8.67 -5.95
N ALA A 116 14.22 -8.79 -5.56
CA ALA A 116 14.62 -8.90 -4.17
C ALA A 116 14.44 -7.57 -3.41
N ALA A 117 14.60 -6.42 -4.07
CA ALA A 117 14.45 -5.10 -3.45
C ALA A 117 13.02 -4.89 -2.95
N PHE A 118 12.02 -5.20 -3.81
CA PHE A 118 10.61 -5.17 -3.38
C PHE A 118 10.32 -6.16 -2.26
N ALA A 119 10.87 -7.38 -2.34
CA ALA A 119 10.65 -8.39 -1.30
C ALA A 119 11.24 -7.98 0.07
N ASP A 120 12.42 -7.36 0.09
CA ASP A 120 13.04 -6.78 1.29
C ASP A 120 12.21 -5.59 1.83
N ALA A 121 11.78 -4.70 0.96
CA ALA A 121 10.92 -3.57 1.33
C ALA A 121 9.59 -4.04 1.93
N LEU A 122 8.98 -5.09 1.36
CA LEU A 122 7.75 -5.69 1.86
C LEU A 122 7.95 -6.35 3.23
N ALA A 123 9.06 -7.06 3.43
CA ALA A 123 9.40 -7.64 4.74
C ALA A 123 9.52 -6.55 5.80
N ASN A 124 10.27 -5.49 5.51
CA ASN A 124 10.45 -4.35 6.39
C ASN A 124 9.11 -3.62 6.68
N GLY A 125 8.28 -3.41 5.66
CA GLY A 125 6.97 -2.79 5.81
C GLY A 125 6.03 -3.60 6.69
N LEU A 126 5.96 -4.92 6.48
CA LEU A 126 5.16 -5.83 7.31
C LEU A 126 5.66 -5.88 8.76
N GLN A 127 6.97 -5.89 8.98
CA GLN A 127 7.55 -5.86 10.31
C GLN A 127 7.24 -4.55 11.04
N ARG A 128 7.38 -3.39 10.37
CA ARG A 128 6.99 -2.09 10.94
C ARG A 128 5.51 -2.07 11.30
N PHE A 129 4.65 -2.58 10.41
CA PHE A 129 3.21 -2.64 10.66
C PHE A 129 2.88 -3.54 11.85
N ALA A 130 3.46 -4.74 11.93
CA ALA A 130 3.26 -5.64 13.05
C ALA A 130 3.69 -5.03 14.39
N ASN A 131 4.86 -4.38 14.43
CA ASN A 131 5.36 -3.68 15.61
C ASN A 131 4.41 -2.54 16.03
N MET A 132 3.91 -1.75 15.06
CA MET A 132 3.00 -0.63 15.32
C MET A 132 1.69 -1.09 15.98
N ILE A 133 1.17 -2.27 15.58
CA ILE A 133 -0.09 -2.82 16.15
C ILE A 133 0.14 -3.75 17.34
N GLY A 134 1.38 -3.95 17.80
CA GLY A 134 1.73 -4.79 18.93
C GLY A 134 1.65 -6.30 18.66
N ALA A 135 1.78 -6.73 17.40
CA ALA A 135 1.81 -8.15 17.07
C ALA A 135 3.18 -8.75 17.42
N ALA A 136 3.15 -9.89 18.09
CA ALA A 136 4.36 -10.66 18.44
C ALA A 136 4.73 -11.70 17.36
N LYS A 137 3.81 -11.97 16.42
CA LYS A 137 3.99 -12.94 15.33
C LYS A 137 3.25 -12.50 14.09
N ILE A 138 3.74 -12.92 12.92
CA ILE A 138 3.01 -12.79 11.64
C ILE A 138 2.77 -14.18 11.06
N ASP A 139 1.51 -14.47 10.76
CA ASP A 139 1.13 -15.65 9.99
C ASP A 139 0.94 -15.26 8.52
N LEU A 140 1.81 -15.77 7.67
CA LEU A 140 1.84 -15.57 6.23
C LEU A 140 1.20 -16.73 5.46
N GLY A 141 0.45 -17.60 6.13
CA GLY A 141 -0.06 -18.86 5.55
C GLY A 141 -0.83 -18.70 4.26
N ALA A 142 -1.65 -17.66 4.15
CA ALA A 142 -2.48 -17.38 2.96
C ALA A 142 -1.76 -16.61 1.84
N MET A 143 -0.53 -16.12 2.07
CA MET A 143 0.18 -15.34 1.04
C MET A 143 0.62 -16.16 -0.16
N LYS A 144 0.42 -15.58 -1.33
CA LYS A 144 0.91 -16.08 -2.63
C LYS A 144 1.69 -14.97 -3.34
N PRO A 145 2.69 -15.27 -4.19
CA PRO A 145 3.20 -16.61 -4.51
C PRO A 145 4.03 -17.22 -3.36
N MET A 146 4.13 -18.56 -3.36
CA MET A 146 4.82 -19.30 -2.30
C MET A 146 6.29 -18.90 -2.14
N LYS A 147 6.97 -18.58 -3.24
CA LYS A 147 8.38 -18.13 -3.23
C LYS A 147 8.54 -16.84 -2.41
N LEU A 148 7.67 -15.85 -2.61
CA LEU A 148 7.68 -14.60 -1.84
C LEU A 148 7.38 -14.89 -0.36
N ARG A 149 6.38 -15.71 -0.07
CA ARG A 149 6.05 -16.10 1.31
C ARG A 149 7.23 -16.74 2.04
N SER A 150 7.94 -17.66 1.40
CA SER A 150 9.12 -18.31 1.99
C SER A 150 10.22 -17.28 2.28
N TYR A 151 10.49 -16.39 1.35
CA TYR A 151 11.44 -15.30 1.53
C TYR A 151 11.08 -14.39 2.72
N LEU A 152 9.83 -13.97 2.82
CA LEU A 152 9.36 -13.12 3.92
C LEU A 152 9.48 -13.81 5.29
N LYS A 153 9.22 -15.14 5.36
CA LYS A 153 9.38 -15.91 6.59
C LYS A 153 10.83 -15.94 7.12
N GLU A 154 11.80 -15.90 6.22
CA GLU A 154 13.22 -15.86 6.59
C GLU A 154 13.68 -14.46 7.03
N LYS A 155 13.08 -13.42 6.46
CA LYS A 155 13.49 -12.03 6.68
C LYS A 155 12.81 -11.36 7.88
N ILE A 156 11.53 -11.63 8.10
CA ILE A 156 10.77 -11.01 9.20
C ILE A 156 11.19 -11.61 10.53
N LYS A 157 11.63 -10.73 11.45
CA LYS A 157 12.03 -11.07 12.82
C LYS A 157 11.19 -10.24 13.79
N LEU A 158 10.26 -10.87 14.47
CA LEU A 158 9.44 -10.30 15.54
C LEU A 158 9.77 -10.94 16.88
#